data_510bd09df0a2082771fd5610c3456106
#
_entry.id   510bd09df0a2082771fd5610c3456106
#
_cell.length_a   1.000
_cell.length_b   1.000
_cell.length_c   1.000
_cell.angle_alpha   90.00
_cell.angle_beta   90.00
_cell.angle_gamma   90.00
#
_symmetry.space_group_name_H-M   'P 1'
#
loop_
_entity.id
_entity.type
_entity.pdbx_description
1 polymer ?
#
loop_
_entity_poly.entity_id
_entity_poly.type
_entity_poly.pdbx_seq_one_letter_code
_entity_poly.pdbx_strand_id
1 'polypeptide(L)'
;DVYKRQGDVRGTNLLTLEPAWRWLAMLAPMPVFFAAAGWANSRADLRSSARRLAAVVGTAAVVVVVWSSIVAVTWAVGGNETLVGRGARIATQPLWFLAAYVPLAAMGRHVASLARNHMRPVVVVVVVALVGLDLARFGGDAPAWIGWACFPLAWGLPWLLGAWWRDRAERGRLNERRAGLALIAGGTLAAAGLVAWAGYSVALIDTGGDARSNTTPPGLYTAAAGVAQVGLLLVGASWLDRLGRVHRRWWDAAGSVAIGVYVWHLTALSLMVGLVVVGLPAPDRLTVAWWVTRPLWWAGVLGLTALLVAATAAGRTRLRRLGRPRPDAHTGRLALGVVVAATGSALVGLEGPRDLTLAAACTVAFLAAYRLLRVARMANPTELP
;
A
#
# COMPACT_ATOMS: atom_id res chain seq x y z
N ASP A 1 -9.30 12.92 11.26
CA ASP A 1 -9.23 14.05 12.19
C ASP A 1 -9.65 13.61 13.58
N VAL A 2 -9.03 14.18 14.63
CA VAL A 2 -9.32 13.90 16.03
C VAL A 2 -9.80 15.18 16.67
N TYR A 3 -10.94 15.13 17.33
CA TYR A 3 -11.53 16.28 18.04
C TYR A 3 -12.28 15.81 19.28
N LYS A 4 -12.41 16.70 20.27
CA LYS A 4 -13.23 16.47 21.46
C LYS A 4 -14.64 17.03 21.23
N ARG A 5 -15.66 16.23 21.48
CA ARG A 5 -17.05 16.69 21.52
C ARG A 5 -17.70 16.18 22.80
N GLN A 6 -18.16 17.09 23.66
CA GLN A 6 -18.83 16.76 24.93
C GLN A 6 -17.98 15.84 25.84
N GLY A 7 -16.64 16.03 25.85
CA GLY A 7 -15.73 15.21 26.66
C GLY A 7 -15.23 13.93 25.96
N ASP A 8 -15.90 13.45 24.90
CA ASP A 8 -15.47 12.28 24.13
C ASP A 8 -14.46 12.65 23.04
N VAL A 9 -13.41 11.85 22.94
CA VAL A 9 -12.44 11.93 21.82
C VAL A 9 -13.01 11.13 20.66
N ARG A 10 -13.30 11.81 19.55
CA ARG A 10 -13.79 11.19 18.32
C ARG A 10 -12.77 11.32 17.20
N GLY A 11 -12.48 10.20 16.55
CA GLY A 11 -11.73 10.17 15.30
C GLY A 11 -12.69 10.03 14.13
N THR A 12 -12.68 10.98 13.21
CA THR A 12 -13.46 10.89 11.97
C THR A 12 -12.62 11.33 10.78
N ASN A 13 -12.95 10.82 9.60
CA ASN A 13 -12.36 11.32 8.38
C ASN A 13 -13.00 12.68 8.05
N LEU A 14 -12.19 13.73 7.92
CA LEU A 14 -12.68 15.06 7.53
C LEU A 14 -13.49 15.02 6.23
N LEU A 15 -13.09 14.19 5.28
CA LEU A 15 -13.77 14.02 3.99
C LEU A 15 -15.16 13.39 4.11
N THR A 16 -15.44 12.66 5.20
CA THR A 16 -16.80 12.18 5.52
C THR A 16 -17.71 13.32 5.95
N LEU A 17 -17.14 14.25 6.71
CA LEU A 17 -17.87 15.36 7.32
C LEU A 17 -18.04 16.56 6.36
N GLU A 18 -17.11 16.70 5.41
CA GLU A 18 -17.08 17.78 4.41
C GLU A 18 -17.14 17.18 3.01
N PRO A 19 -18.33 16.84 2.51
CA PRO A 19 -18.48 16.14 1.22
C PRO A 19 -17.89 16.89 0.03
N ALA A 20 -17.88 18.24 0.07
CA ALA A 20 -17.29 19.06 -0.98
C ALA A 20 -15.80 18.80 -1.21
N TRP A 21 -15.08 18.24 -0.24
CA TRP A 21 -13.64 17.95 -0.33
C TRP A 21 -13.32 16.51 -0.69
N ARG A 22 -14.33 15.67 -0.88
CA ARG A 22 -14.14 14.22 -1.21
C ARG A 22 -13.31 14.01 -2.48
N TRP A 23 -13.36 14.95 -3.42
CA TRP A 23 -12.53 14.90 -4.63
C TRP A 23 -11.01 14.89 -4.33
N LEU A 24 -10.56 15.46 -3.19
CA LEU A 24 -9.15 15.36 -2.78
C LEU A 24 -8.71 13.90 -2.54
N ALA A 25 -9.64 13.04 -2.17
CA ALA A 25 -9.37 11.62 -2.00
C ALA A 25 -9.07 10.88 -3.33
N MET A 26 -9.37 11.49 -4.50
CA MET A 26 -8.93 10.98 -5.80
C MET A 26 -7.41 11.03 -5.96
N LEU A 27 -6.74 11.90 -5.19
CA LEU A 27 -5.28 12.08 -5.24
C LEU A 27 -4.53 11.03 -4.40
N ALA A 28 -5.23 10.04 -3.82
CA ALA A 28 -4.58 8.96 -3.09
C ALA A 28 -3.51 8.27 -3.97
N PRO A 29 -2.23 8.23 -3.55
CA PRO A 29 -1.10 7.93 -4.43
C PRO A 29 -0.89 6.44 -4.70
N MET A 30 -1.77 5.56 -4.23
CA MET A 30 -1.58 4.11 -4.35
C MET A 30 -1.44 3.61 -5.80
N PRO A 31 -2.26 4.05 -6.78
CA PRO A 31 -2.06 3.63 -8.17
C PRO A 31 -0.71 4.07 -8.74
N VAL A 32 -0.26 5.28 -8.38
CA VAL A 32 1.07 5.81 -8.74
C VAL A 32 2.18 4.91 -8.18
N PHE A 33 2.04 4.50 -6.91
CA PHE A 33 2.98 3.57 -6.28
C PHE A 33 3.04 2.22 -7.03
N PHE A 34 1.89 1.64 -7.40
CA PHE A 34 1.85 0.39 -8.15
C PHE A 34 2.45 0.55 -9.56
N ALA A 35 2.24 1.67 -10.23
CA ALA A 35 2.86 1.95 -11.53
C ALA A 35 4.39 2.09 -11.41
N ALA A 36 4.88 2.84 -10.44
CA ALA A 36 6.32 2.96 -10.17
C ALA A 36 6.94 1.60 -9.81
N ALA A 37 6.22 0.78 -9.03
CA ALA A 37 6.65 -0.56 -8.70
C ALA A 37 6.67 -1.49 -9.94
N GLY A 38 5.70 -1.39 -10.84
CA GLY A 38 5.66 -2.09 -12.11
C GLY A 38 6.85 -1.73 -13.01
N TRP A 39 7.16 -0.43 -13.11
CA TRP A 39 8.38 0.05 -13.75
C TRP A 39 9.62 -0.59 -13.14
N ALA A 40 9.80 -0.48 -11.83
CA ALA A 40 11.01 -0.91 -11.13
C ALA A 40 11.23 -2.44 -11.17
N ASN A 41 10.15 -3.22 -11.18
CA ASN A 41 10.22 -4.69 -11.12
C ASN A 41 10.08 -5.39 -12.48
N SER A 42 9.88 -4.67 -13.59
CA SER A 42 9.64 -5.24 -14.91
C SER A 42 10.73 -6.20 -15.43
N ARG A 43 11.96 -6.09 -14.92
CA ARG A 43 13.10 -6.97 -15.26
C ARG A 43 13.44 -8.00 -14.17
N ALA A 44 12.67 -8.00 -13.08
CA ALA A 44 12.98 -8.84 -11.93
C ALA A 44 12.44 -10.26 -12.14
N ASP A 45 13.30 -11.23 -11.90
CA ASP A 45 12.91 -12.63 -11.73
C ASP A 45 12.51 -12.91 -10.29
N LEU A 46 11.99 -14.11 -10.01
CA LEU A 46 11.54 -14.50 -8.68
C LEU A 46 12.67 -14.44 -7.64
N ARG A 47 13.90 -14.83 -8.00
CA ARG A 47 15.04 -14.84 -7.08
C ARG A 47 15.51 -13.42 -6.70
N SER A 48 15.61 -12.51 -7.67
CA SER A 48 15.96 -11.11 -7.42
C SER A 48 14.84 -10.36 -6.69
N SER A 49 13.57 -10.69 -7.00
CA SER A 49 12.40 -10.20 -6.28
C SER A 49 12.39 -10.69 -4.84
N ALA A 50 12.68 -11.96 -4.57
CA ALA A 50 12.64 -12.53 -3.22
C ALA A 50 13.53 -11.77 -2.23
N ARG A 51 14.74 -11.33 -2.64
CA ARG A 51 15.62 -10.54 -1.78
C ARG A 51 15.01 -9.18 -1.40
N ARG A 52 14.37 -8.49 -2.37
CA ARG A 52 13.69 -7.22 -2.13
C ARG A 52 12.44 -7.43 -1.30
N LEU A 53 11.64 -8.45 -1.62
CA LEU A 53 10.45 -8.83 -0.87
C LEU A 53 10.79 -9.22 0.57
N ALA A 54 11.89 -9.95 0.81
CA ALA A 54 12.36 -10.25 2.16
C ALA A 54 12.66 -8.98 2.97
N ALA A 55 13.21 -7.92 2.33
CA ALA A 55 13.45 -6.65 3.01
C ALA A 55 12.14 -5.93 3.36
N VAL A 56 11.18 -5.91 2.44
CA VAL A 56 9.87 -5.29 2.63
C VAL A 56 9.05 -6.05 3.69
N VAL A 57 8.94 -7.38 3.55
CA VAL A 57 8.24 -8.26 4.50
C VAL A 57 8.91 -8.22 5.88
N GLY A 58 10.26 -8.13 5.93
CA GLY A 58 10.98 -7.97 7.18
C GLY A 58 10.69 -6.64 7.89
N THR A 59 10.47 -5.56 7.14
CA THR A 59 10.04 -4.28 7.73
C THR A 59 8.61 -4.40 8.28
N ALA A 60 7.70 -4.99 7.50
CA ALA A 60 6.32 -5.24 7.94
C ALA A 60 6.26 -6.19 9.16
N ALA A 61 7.10 -7.23 9.18
CA ALA A 61 7.20 -8.16 10.31
C ALA A 61 7.56 -7.44 11.64
N VAL A 62 8.43 -6.42 11.59
CA VAL A 62 8.72 -5.64 12.80
C VAL A 62 7.49 -4.92 13.31
N VAL A 63 6.70 -4.30 12.43
CA VAL A 63 5.45 -3.62 12.80
C VAL A 63 4.45 -4.58 13.41
N VAL A 64 4.26 -5.74 12.77
CA VAL A 64 3.33 -6.80 13.24
C VAL A 64 3.78 -7.31 14.60
N VAL A 65 5.06 -7.64 14.77
CA VAL A 65 5.61 -8.13 16.06
C VAL A 65 5.43 -7.10 17.17
N VAL A 66 5.70 -5.80 16.90
CA VAL A 66 5.53 -4.74 17.89
C VAL A 66 4.07 -4.67 18.34
N TRP A 67 3.11 -4.57 17.42
CA TRP A 67 1.71 -4.48 17.77
C TRP A 67 1.16 -5.75 18.40
N SER A 68 1.57 -6.93 17.93
CA SER A 68 1.21 -8.20 18.55
C SER A 68 1.75 -8.30 19.98
N SER A 69 2.95 -7.78 20.25
CA SER A 69 3.51 -7.73 21.60
C SER A 69 2.74 -6.78 22.50
N ILE A 70 2.32 -5.62 21.99
CA ILE A 70 1.48 -4.66 22.73
C ILE A 70 0.15 -5.31 23.10
N VAL A 71 -0.52 -5.98 22.15
CA VAL A 71 -1.77 -6.71 22.41
C VAL A 71 -1.57 -7.80 23.47
N ALA A 72 -0.52 -8.61 23.35
CA ALA A 72 -0.22 -9.66 24.32
C ALA A 72 0.07 -9.13 25.72
N VAL A 73 0.84 -8.04 25.84
CA VAL A 73 1.11 -7.39 27.13
C VAL A 73 -0.17 -6.80 27.72
N THR A 74 -1.00 -6.12 26.91
CA THR A 74 -2.28 -5.56 27.37
C THR A 74 -3.18 -6.65 27.95
N TRP A 75 -3.27 -7.80 27.26
CA TRP A 75 -4.01 -8.96 27.74
C TRP A 75 -3.44 -9.47 29.09
N ALA A 76 -2.12 -9.63 29.17
CA ALA A 76 -1.46 -10.19 30.34
C ALA A 76 -1.62 -9.34 31.61
N VAL A 77 -1.74 -7.99 31.46
CA VAL A 77 -1.92 -7.05 32.58
C VAL A 77 -3.38 -6.67 32.82
N GLY A 78 -4.34 -7.27 32.12
CA GLY A 78 -5.76 -6.94 32.25
C GLY A 78 -6.12 -5.53 31.80
N GLY A 79 -5.41 -5.02 30.77
CA GLY A 79 -5.63 -3.68 30.23
C GLY A 79 -6.84 -3.60 29.30
N ASN A 80 -7.05 -2.43 28.66
CA ASN A 80 -8.17 -2.21 27.76
C ASN A 80 -7.91 -2.87 26.38
N GLU A 81 -8.25 -4.15 26.25
CA GLU A 81 -8.05 -4.96 25.04
C GLU A 81 -8.78 -4.38 23.82
N THR A 82 -10.00 -3.86 24.01
CA THR A 82 -10.79 -3.29 22.92
C THR A 82 -10.12 -2.06 22.31
N LEU A 83 -9.60 -1.17 23.15
CA LEU A 83 -8.91 0.04 22.70
C LEU A 83 -7.61 -0.31 21.97
N VAL A 84 -6.80 -1.18 22.57
CA VAL A 84 -5.50 -1.58 22.01
C VAL A 84 -5.70 -2.41 20.74
N GLY A 85 -6.68 -3.32 20.70
CA GLY A 85 -7.00 -4.10 19.52
C GLY A 85 -7.46 -3.23 18.32
N ARG A 86 -8.27 -2.19 18.58
CA ARG A 86 -8.64 -1.20 17.54
C ARG A 86 -7.41 -0.42 17.07
N GLY A 87 -6.54 0.02 17.98
CA GLY A 87 -5.30 0.70 17.65
C GLY A 87 -4.38 -0.17 16.80
N ALA A 88 -4.20 -1.44 17.18
CA ALA A 88 -3.40 -2.41 16.45
C ALA A 88 -3.93 -2.64 15.02
N ARG A 89 -5.25 -2.78 14.85
CA ARG A 89 -5.90 -2.91 13.54
C ARG A 89 -5.64 -1.70 12.66
N ILE A 90 -5.86 -0.49 13.17
CA ILE A 90 -5.65 0.75 12.40
C ILE A 90 -4.17 0.91 12.04
N ALA A 91 -3.28 0.72 13.00
CA ALA A 91 -1.85 0.92 12.81
C ALA A 91 -1.21 -0.07 11.81
N THR A 92 -1.73 -1.29 11.73
CA THR A 92 -1.24 -2.33 10.81
C THR A 92 -2.00 -2.36 9.48
N GLN A 93 -3.11 -1.62 9.38
CA GLN A 93 -3.91 -1.55 8.15
C GLN A 93 -3.09 -1.26 6.87
N PRO A 94 -2.07 -0.37 6.86
CA PRO A 94 -1.29 -0.12 5.64
C PRO A 94 -0.68 -1.38 5.02
N LEU A 95 -0.51 -2.45 5.78
CA LEU A 95 0.12 -3.68 5.28
C LEU A 95 -0.76 -4.43 4.26
N TRP A 96 -2.05 -4.05 4.11
CA TRP A 96 -2.93 -4.63 3.09
C TRP A 96 -2.35 -4.56 1.68
N PHE A 97 -1.59 -3.49 1.36
CA PHE A 97 -1.03 -3.31 0.01
C PHE A 97 -0.05 -4.43 -0.36
N LEU A 98 0.60 -5.05 0.62
CA LEU A 98 1.51 -6.16 0.38
C LEU A 98 0.80 -7.39 -0.18
N ALA A 99 -0.50 -7.55 0.07
CA ALA A 99 -1.29 -8.64 -0.50
C ALA A 99 -1.33 -8.59 -2.04
N ALA A 100 -1.32 -7.39 -2.63
CA ALA A 100 -1.19 -7.20 -4.07
C ALA A 100 0.28 -7.03 -4.52
N TYR A 101 1.06 -6.24 -3.78
CA TYR A 101 2.43 -5.91 -4.15
C TYR A 101 3.34 -7.14 -4.23
N VAL A 102 3.26 -8.04 -3.24
CA VAL A 102 4.17 -9.19 -3.14
C VAL A 102 4.02 -10.15 -4.34
N PRO A 103 2.82 -10.62 -4.70
CA PRO A 103 2.68 -11.48 -5.89
C PRO A 103 3.01 -10.76 -7.19
N LEU A 104 2.61 -9.49 -7.38
CA LEU A 104 2.95 -8.72 -8.57
C LEU A 104 4.47 -8.54 -8.73
N ALA A 105 5.20 -8.25 -7.64
CA ALA A 105 6.65 -8.13 -7.65
C ALA A 105 7.36 -9.47 -7.91
N ALA A 106 6.80 -10.57 -7.40
CA ALA A 106 7.31 -11.91 -7.68
C ALA A 106 7.15 -12.31 -9.16
N MET A 107 6.10 -11.81 -9.80
CA MET A 107 5.77 -12.06 -11.21
C MET A 107 6.31 -10.98 -12.17
N GLY A 108 7.17 -10.08 -11.73
CA GLY A 108 7.55 -8.86 -12.45
C GLY A 108 7.88 -9.05 -13.93
N ARG A 109 8.77 -10.00 -14.28
CA ARG A 109 9.12 -10.28 -15.68
C ARG A 109 7.96 -10.87 -16.50
N HIS A 110 7.06 -11.63 -15.89
CA HIS A 110 5.89 -12.20 -16.58
C HIS A 110 4.88 -11.11 -16.89
N VAL A 111 4.59 -10.22 -15.93
CA VAL A 111 3.75 -9.04 -16.17
C VAL A 111 4.36 -8.14 -17.23
N ALA A 112 5.68 -7.93 -17.22
CA ALA A 112 6.36 -7.16 -18.26
C ALA A 112 6.28 -7.84 -19.65
N SER A 113 6.32 -9.17 -19.73
CA SER A 113 6.10 -9.91 -20.98
C SER A 113 4.67 -9.72 -21.50
N LEU A 114 3.66 -9.78 -20.62
CA LEU A 114 2.27 -9.48 -20.99
C LEU A 114 2.13 -8.04 -21.48
N ALA A 115 2.72 -7.07 -20.78
CA ALA A 115 2.72 -5.66 -21.14
C ALA A 115 3.37 -5.42 -22.51
N ARG A 116 4.43 -6.15 -22.83
CA ARG A 116 5.17 -6.03 -24.09
C ARG A 116 4.45 -6.66 -25.29
N ASN A 117 3.95 -7.87 -25.09
CA ASN A 117 3.46 -8.70 -26.20
C ASN A 117 1.94 -8.70 -26.35
N HIS A 118 1.20 -8.47 -25.24
CA HIS A 118 -0.25 -8.67 -25.18
C HIS A 118 -0.99 -7.54 -24.44
N MET A 119 -0.45 -6.30 -24.45
CA MET A 119 -1.02 -5.19 -23.67
C MET A 119 -2.52 -5.00 -23.92
N ARG A 120 -2.94 -4.90 -25.20
CA ARG A 120 -4.35 -4.65 -25.53
C ARG A 120 -5.29 -5.75 -25.04
N PRO A 121 -5.08 -7.05 -25.41
CA PRO A 121 -5.98 -8.10 -24.94
C PRO A 121 -5.98 -8.25 -23.42
N VAL A 122 -4.85 -8.06 -22.75
CA VAL A 122 -4.79 -8.13 -21.28
C VAL A 122 -5.60 -7.01 -20.64
N VAL A 123 -5.49 -5.77 -21.13
CA VAL A 123 -6.31 -4.66 -20.64
C VAL A 123 -7.80 -4.94 -20.84
N VAL A 124 -8.20 -5.42 -22.01
CA VAL A 124 -9.59 -5.78 -22.29
C VAL A 124 -10.09 -6.86 -21.33
N VAL A 125 -9.33 -7.93 -21.13
CA VAL A 125 -9.68 -9.01 -20.19
C VAL A 125 -9.81 -8.47 -18.76
N VAL A 126 -8.86 -7.64 -18.30
CA VAL A 126 -8.90 -7.04 -16.96
C VAL A 126 -10.14 -6.15 -16.78
N VAL A 127 -10.44 -5.31 -17.77
CA VAL A 127 -11.61 -4.42 -17.71
C VAL A 127 -12.90 -5.21 -17.71
N VAL A 128 -13.05 -6.21 -18.62
CA VAL A 128 -14.24 -7.06 -18.68
C VAL A 128 -14.42 -7.84 -17.38
N ALA A 129 -13.34 -8.39 -16.82
CA ALA A 129 -13.39 -9.09 -15.54
C ALA A 129 -13.81 -8.17 -14.40
N LEU A 130 -13.25 -6.94 -14.34
CA LEU A 130 -13.64 -5.95 -13.31
C LEU A 130 -15.11 -5.54 -13.46
N VAL A 131 -15.60 -5.32 -14.69
CA VAL A 131 -17.02 -5.03 -14.94
C VAL A 131 -17.89 -6.19 -14.46
N GLY A 132 -17.56 -7.43 -14.84
CA GLY A 132 -18.34 -8.61 -14.42
C GLY A 132 -18.36 -8.80 -12.89
N LEU A 133 -17.21 -8.63 -12.24
CA LEU A 133 -17.09 -8.75 -10.79
C LEU A 133 -17.84 -7.62 -10.05
N ASP A 134 -17.77 -6.38 -10.53
CA ASP A 134 -18.49 -5.27 -9.93
C ASP A 134 -20.01 -5.38 -10.18
N LEU A 135 -20.45 -5.87 -11.35
CA LEU A 135 -21.85 -6.18 -11.59
C LEU A 135 -22.35 -7.28 -10.65
N ALA A 136 -21.59 -8.36 -10.47
CA ALA A 136 -21.94 -9.41 -9.52
C ALA A 136 -21.98 -8.88 -8.08
N ARG A 137 -21.04 -8.03 -7.69
CA ARG A 137 -20.94 -7.45 -6.34
C ARG A 137 -22.07 -6.47 -6.01
N PHE A 138 -22.50 -5.65 -6.97
CA PHE A 138 -23.44 -4.56 -6.74
C PHE A 138 -24.85 -4.82 -7.27
N GLY A 139 -25.01 -5.79 -8.15
CA GLY A 139 -26.27 -6.07 -8.85
C GLY A 139 -27.02 -7.31 -8.39
N GLY A 140 -26.47 -8.11 -7.46
CA GLY A 140 -27.08 -9.38 -7.09
C GLY A 140 -26.71 -9.90 -5.70
N ASP A 141 -27.11 -11.12 -5.43
CA ASP A 141 -26.89 -11.85 -4.16
C ASP A 141 -25.50 -12.50 -4.09
N ALA A 142 -24.52 -11.95 -4.81
CA ALA A 142 -23.19 -12.52 -4.83
C ALA A 142 -22.51 -12.40 -3.44
N PRO A 143 -21.85 -13.46 -2.96
CA PRO A 143 -21.15 -13.42 -1.69
C PRO A 143 -20.11 -12.28 -1.65
N ALA A 144 -20.01 -11.59 -0.51
CA ALA A 144 -19.13 -10.41 -0.34
C ALA A 144 -17.65 -10.67 -0.70
N TRP A 145 -17.20 -11.93 -0.59
CA TRP A 145 -15.82 -12.29 -0.94
C TRP A 145 -15.51 -12.18 -2.45
N ILE A 146 -16.52 -12.23 -3.33
CA ILE A 146 -16.34 -12.10 -4.79
C ILE A 146 -15.67 -10.76 -5.13
N GLY A 147 -16.04 -9.70 -4.43
CA GLY A 147 -15.42 -8.39 -4.62
C GLY A 147 -13.89 -8.39 -4.42
N TRP A 148 -13.35 -9.30 -3.60
CA TRP A 148 -11.92 -9.40 -3.39
C TRP A 148 -11.15 -9.96 -4.60
N ALA A 149 -11.83 -10.62 -5.55
CA ALA A 149 -11.23 -10.99 -6.82
C ALA A 149 -10.87 -9.76 -7.69
N CYS A 150 -11.50 -8.61 -7.47
CA CYS A 150 -11.12 -7.34 -8.11
C CYS A 150 -9.73 -6.86 -7.64
N PHE A 151 -9.28 -7.26 -6.45
CA PHE A 151 -8.09 -6.72 -5.81
C PHE A 151 -6.80 -6.86 -6.67
N PRO A 152 -6.42 -8.06 -7.16
CA PRO A 152 -5.25 -8.20 -8.02
C PRO A 152 -5.42 -7.52 -9.38
N LEU A 153 -6.65 -7.40 -9.90
CA LEU A 153 -6.94 -6.80 -11.19
C LEU A 153 -6.85 -5.27 -11.13
N ALA A 154 -7.49 -4.66 -10.14
CA ALA A 154 -7.51 -3.21 -9.98
C ALA A 154 -6.12 -2.63 -9.72
N TRP A 155 -5.31 -3.28 -8.87
CA TRP A 155 -3.93 -2.88 -8.60
C TRP A 155 -2.93 -3.39 -9.65
N GLY A 156 -3.25 -4.49 -10.32
CA GLY A 156 -2.46 -5.04 -11.42
C GLY A 156 -2.45 -4.15 -12.66
N LEU A 157 -3.52 -3.40 -12.93
CA LEU A 157 -3.59 -2.53 -14.11
C LEU A 157 -2.58 -1.35 -14.06
N PRO A 158 -2.49 -0.54 -13.01
CA PRO A 158 -1.42 0.45 -12.88
C PRO A 158 -0.02 -0.17 -12.94
N TRP A 159 0.18 -1.34 -12.33
CA TRP A 159 1.45 -2.07 -12.42
C TRP A 159 1.81 -2.46 -13.86
N LEU A 160 0.86 -3.01 -14.61
CA LEU A 160 1.01 -3.37 -16.01
C LEU A 160 1.37 -2.14 -16.86
N LEU A 161 0.69 -1.00 -16.61
CA LEU A 161 0.99 0.28 -17.29
C LEU A 161 2.41 0.77 -16.97
N GLY A 162 2.88 0.63 -15.73
CA GLY A 162 4.26 0.96 -15.36
C GLY A 162 5.30 0.10 -16.07
N ALA A 163 5.05 -1.20 -16.19
CA ALA A 163 5.92 -2.12 -16.92
C ALA A 163 5.90 -1.83 -18.43
N TRP A 164 4.73 -1.52 -19.00
CA TRP A 164 4.57 -1.08 -20.39
C TRP A 164 5.29 0.23 -20.69
N TRP A 165 5.16 1.20 -19.80
CA TRP A 165 5.85 2.48 -19.90
C TRP A 165 7.36 2.28 -20.02
N ARG A 166 7.95 1.52 -19.10
CA ARG A 166 9.38 1.22 -19.14
C ARG A 166 9.83 0.60 -20.46
N ASP A 167 9.14 -0.44 -20.92
CA ASP A 167 9.49 -1.14 -22.15
C ASP A 167 9.46 -0.20 -23.37
N ARG A 168 8.46 0.69 -23.45
CA ARG A 168 8.32 1.64 -24.56
C ARG A 168 9.31 2.79 -24.48
N ALA A 169 9.57 3.32 -23.29
CA ALA A 169 10.54 4.39 -23.08
C ALA A 169 11.96 3.92 -23.46
N GLU A 170 12.36 2.73 -22.99
CA GLU A 170 13.70 2.16 -23.30
C GLU A 170 13.90 1.88 -24.79
N ARG A 171 12.85 1.66 -25.54
CA ARG A 171 12.90 1.48 -27.01
C ARG A 171 12.78 2.77 -27.80
N GLY A 172 12.64 3.92 -27.15
CA GLY A 172 12.37 5.20 -27.80
C GLY A 172 11.06 5.24 -28.60
N ARG A 173 10.10 4.37 -28.24
CA ARG A 173 8.82 4.21 -28.98
C ARG A 173 7.63 4.87 -28.28
N LEU A 174 7.88 5.75 -27.31
CA LEU A 174 6.83 6.38 -26.52
C LEU A 174 6.93 7.90 -26.59
N ASN A 175 5.88 8.54 -27.06
CA ASN A 175 5.65 9.94 -26.77
C ASN A 175 4.90 10.01 -25.42
N GLU A 176 5.63 10.21 -24.34
CA GLU A 176 5.10 10.17 -22.96
C GLU A 176 3.97 11.19 -22.78
N ARG A 177 4.12 12.40 -23.31
CA ARG A 177 3.10 13.44 -23.20
C ARG A 177 1.79 13.04 -23.89
N ARG A 178 1.86 12.54 -25.13
CA ARG A 178 0.64 12.12 -25.87
C ARG A 178 -0.02 10.92 -25.21
N ALA A 179 0.77 9.91 -24.83
CA ALA A 179 0.27 8.73 -24.16
C ALA A 179 -0.33 9.11 -22.78
N GLY A 180 0.35 9.97 -22.03
CA GLY A 180 -0.13 10.46 -20.75
C GLY A 180 -1.45 11.21 -20.85
N LEU A 181 -1.59 12.13 -21.81
CA LEU A 181 -2.85 12.85 -22.05
C LEU A 181 -3.99 11.91 -22.44
N ALA A 182 -3.72 10.90 -23.26
CA ALA A 182 -4.72 9.88 -23.63
C ALA A 182 -5.17 9.06 -22.40
N LEU A 183 -4.24 8.65 -21.52
CA LEU A 183 -4.55 7.94 -20.29
C LEU A 183 -5.32 8.83 -19.30
N ILE A 184 -4.95 10.12 -19.17
CA ILE A 184 -5.69 11.07 -18.34
C ILE A 184 -7.12 11.18 -18.85
N ALA A 185 -7.30 11.49 -20.15
CA ALA A 185 -8.63 11.64 -20.73
C ALA A 185 -9.47 10.37 -20.58
N GLY A 186 -8.94 9.21 -20.99
CA GLY A 186 -9.67 7.94 -20.91
C GLY A 186 -9.99 7.52 -19.48
N GLY A 187 -9.02 7.61 -18.58
CA GLY A 187 -9.20 7.25 -17.16
C GLY A 187 -10.18 8.20 -16.44
N THR A 188 -10.07 9.51 -16.68
CA THR A 188 -10.98 10.50 -16.08
C THR A 188 -12.41 10.36 -16.61
N LEU A 189 -12.59 10.20 -17.94
CA LEU A 189 -13.90 10.00 -18.53
C LEU A 189 -14.56 8.71 -18.00
N ALA A 190 -13.79 7.61 -17.90
CA ALA A 190 -14.29 6.36 -17.32
C ALA A 190 -14.68 6.54 -15.85
N ALA A 191 -13.82 7.16 -15.04
CA ALA A 191 -14.11 7.42 -13.62
C ALA A 191 -15.33 8.34 -13.45
N ALA A 192 -15.42 9.42 -14.22
CA ALA A 192 -16.57 10.33 -14.22
C ALA A 192 -17.87 9.63 -14.61
N GLY A 193 -17.83 8.79 -15.66
CA GLY A 193 -18.97 7.98 -16.07
C GLY A 193 -19.44 7.01 -14.98
N LEU A 194 -18.51 6.36 -14.29
CA LEU A 194 -18.82 5.47 -13.17
C LEU A 194 -19.50 6.22 -12.00
N VAL A 195 -19.04 7.43 -11.71
CA VAL A 195 -19.68 8.28 -10.69
C VAL A 195 -21.06 8.74 -11.14
N ALA A 196 -21.17 9.24 -12.37
CA ALA A 196 -22.40 9.85 -12.87
C ALA A 196 -23.54 8.83 -13.08
N TRP A 197 -23.22 7.62 -13.57
CA TRP A 197 -24.25 6.66 -14.03
C TRP A 197 -24.25 5.33 -13.26
N ALA A 198 -23.15 4.98 -12.59
CA ALA A 198 -23.05 3.70 -11.89
C ALA A 198 -23.01 3.84 -10.35
N GLY A 199 -23.18 5.06 -9.81
CA GLY A 199 -23.30 5.31 -8.36
C GLY A 199 -22.03 5.04 -7.56
N TYR A 200 -20.83 5.12 -8.20
CA TYR A 200 -19.58 5.04 -7.47
C TYR A 200 -19.29 6.34 -6.71
N SER A 201 -18.61 6.25 -5.57
CA SER A 201 -18.09 7.43 -4.88
C SER A 201 -16.98 8.10 -5.69
N VAL A 202 -16.89 9.43 -5.61
CA VAL A 202 -15.77 10.18 -6.19
C VAL A 202 -14.46 9.93 -5.43
N ALA A 203 -14.55 9.53 -4.17
CA ALA A 203 -13.38 9.29 -3.32
C ALA A 203 -12.72 7.95 -3.67
N LEU A 204 -11.41 7.97 -3.93
CA LEU A 204 -10.64 6.74 -4.16
C LEU A 204 -10.40 5.96 -2.86
N ILE A 205 -10.34 6.64 -1.72
CA ILE A 205 -10.27 6.02 -0.39
C ILE A 205 -11.66 5.98 0.24
N ASP A 206 -11.88 5.00 1.12
CA ASP A 206 -13.11 4.90 1.88
C ASP A 206 -13.25 6.09 2.84
N THR A 207 -14.30 6.87 2.65
CA THR A 207 -14.60 8.04 3.49
C THR A 207 -15.69 7.74 4.52
N GLY A 208 -16.27 6.54 4.51
CA GLY A 208 -17.40 6.14 5.33
C GLY A 208 -18.73 6.65 4.77
N GLY A 209 -19.76 5.80 4.84
CA GLY A 209 -21.12 6.15 4.39
C GLY A 209 -21.35 6.06 2.87
N ASP A 210 -20.35 5.68 2.09
CA ASP A 210 -20.49 5.45 0.66
C ASP A 210 -21.17 4.07 0.41
N ALA A 211 -22.24 4.05 -0.39
CA ALA A 211 -22.94 2.81 -0.74
C ALA A 211 -22.02 1.84 -1.52
N ARG A 212 -21.02 2.37 -2.25
CA ARG A 212 -20.04 1.61 -3.02
C ARG A 212 -18.64 2.08 -2.66
N SER A 213 -17.93 1.31 -1.81
CA SER A 213 -16.52 1.56 -1.51
C SER A 213 -15.65 1.30 -2.74
N ASN A 214 -14.70 2.21 -2.99
CA ASN A 214 -13.72 2.11 -4.09
C ASN A 214 -12.41 1.44 -3.67
N THR A 215 -12.24 1.11 -2.39
CA THR A 215 -10.96 0.61 -1.87
C THR A 215 -11.10 -0.74 -1.18
N THR A 216 -12.25 -1.04 -0.62
CA THR A 216 -12.47 -2.21 0.26
C THR A 216 -13.69 -3.01 -0.18
N PRO A 217 -13.53 -3.87 -1.17
CA PRO A 217 -12.41 -4.07 -2.09
C PRO A 217 -12.35 -3.05 -3.23
N PRO A 218 -11.15 -2.83 -3.86
CA PRO A 218 -11.02 -1.97 -5.03
C PRO A 218 -11.74 -2.58 -6.24
N GLY A 219 -12.27 -1.74 -7.11
CA GLY A 219 -13.02 -2.17 -8.29
C GLY A 219 -12.68 -1.36 -9.53
N LEU A 220 -13.62 -1.30 -10.45
CA LEU A 220 -13.46 -0.64 -11.76
C LEU A 220 -13.11 0.85 -11.64
N TYR A 221 -13.71 1.56 -10.66
CA TYR A 221 -13.38 2.97 -10.42
C TYR A 221 -11.90 3.16 -10.02
N THR A 222 -11.38 2.31 -9.12
CA THR A 222 -9.97 2.34 -8.71
C THR A 222 -9.03 2.13 -9.89
N ALA A 223 -9.38 1.21 -10.80
CA ALA A 223 -8.63 0.97 -12.01
C ALA A 223 -8.67 2.18 -12.95
N ALA A 224 -9.84 2.79 -13.18
CA ALA A 224 -10.02 3.96 -14.03
C ALA A 224 -9.24 5.19 -13.49
N ALA A 225 -9.39 5.49 -12.21
CA ALA A 225 -8.63 6.56 -11.55
C ALA A 225 -7.12 6.29 -11.58
N GLY A 226 -6.72 5.04 -11.41
CA GLY A 226 -5.32 4.61 -11.54
C GLY A 226 -4.75 4.86 -12.94
N VAL A 227 -5.51 4.58 -13.99
CA VAL A 227 -5.13 4.89 -15.38
C VAL A 227 -4.88 6.40 -15.55
N ALA A 228 -5.78 7.25 -15.05
CA ALA A 228 -5.61 8.70 -15.12
C ALA A 228 -4.35 9.16 -14.36
N GLN A 229 -4.12 8.64 -13.16
CA GLN A 229 -2.93 8.98 -12.35
C GLN A 229 -1.62 8.53 -13.02
N VAL A 230 -1.59 7.35 -13.65
CA VAL A 230 -0.43 6.92 -14.46
C VAL A 230 -0.23 7.88 -15.63
N GLY A 231 -1.29 8.37 -16.25
CA GLY A 231 -1.22 9.40 -17.29
C GLY A 231 -0.55 10.70 -16.78
N LEU A 232 -0.88 11.14 -15.57
CA LEU A 232 -0.22 12.29 -14.94
C LEU A 232 1.29 12.05 -14.73
N LEU A 233 1.68 10.84 -14.32
CA LEU A 233 3.10 10.47 -14.21
C LEU A 233 3.82 10.58 -15.55
N LEU A 234 3.22 10.08 -16.64
CA LEU A 234 3.83 10.15 -17.97
C LEU A 234 3.99 11.59 -18.44
N VAL A 235 2.98 12.44 -18.24
CA VAL A 235 3.07 13.86 -18.59
C VAL A 235 4.16 14.57 -17.77
N GLY A 236 4.29 14.21 -16.48
CA GLY A 236 5.29 14.78 -15.57
C GLY A 236 6.67 14.14 -15.68
N ALA A 237 6.87 13.08 -16.47
CA ALA A 237 8.10 12.26 -16.46
C ALA A 237 9.37 13.09 -16.67
N SER A 238 9.40 13.95 -17.70
CA SER A 238 10.56 14.79 -18.00
C SER A 238 10.89 15.81 -16.91
N TRP A 239 9.89 16.29 -16.19
CA TRP A 239 10.07 17.17 -15.03
C TRP A 239 10.59 16.40 -13.82
N LEU A 240 10.02 15.23 -13.55
CA LEU A 240 10.47 14.33 -12.48
C LEU A 240 11.92 13.89 -12.70
N ASP A 241 12.31 13.58 -13.93
CA ASP A 241 13.69 13.23 -14.28
C ASP A 241 14.67 14.39 -14.04
N ARG A 242 14.27 15.62 -14.36
CA ARG A 242 15.09 16.79 -14.06
C ARG A 242 15.29 16.99 -12.57
N LEU A 243 14.19 16.92 -11.79
CA LEU A 243 14.25 16.99 -10.32
C LEU A 243 15.11 15.86 -9.75
N GLY A 244 14.94 14.65 -10.25
CA GLY A 244 15.71 13.47 -9.83
C GLY A 244 17.20 13.64 -10.06
N ARG A 245 17.62 14.23 -11.18
CA ARG A 245 19.05 14.52 -11.45
C ARG A 245 19.62 15.60 -10.53
N VAL A 246 18.86 16.69 -10.33
CA VAL A 246 19.30 17.82 -9.49
C VAL A 246 19.37 17.41 -8.01
N HIS A 247 18.39 16.64 -7.54
CA HIS A 247 18.26 16.29 -6.12
C HIS A 247 18.47 14.80 -5.85
N ARG A 248 19.34 14.12 -6.60
CA ARG A 248 19.51 12.67 -6.54
C ARG A 248 19.70 12.13 -5.12
N ARG A 249 20.52 12.77 -4.30
CA ARG A 249 20.77 12.33 -2.92
C ARG A 249 19.50 12.30 -2.07
N TRP A 250 18.64 13.30 -2.25
CA TRP A 250 17.35 13.37 -1.54
C TRP A 250 16.38 12.30 -2.02
N TRP A 251 16.32 12.04 -3.34
CA TRP A 251 15.49 10.98 -3.90
C TRP A 251 15.95 9.59 -3.47
N ASP A 252 17.25 9.32 -3.48
CA ASP A 252 17.81 8.05 -3.02
C ASP A 252 17.54 7.85 -1.52
N ALA A 253 17.69 8.88 -0.70
CA ALA A 253 17.39 8.85 0.73
C ALA A 253 15.88 8.61 0.96
N ALA A 254 15.01 9.37 0.30
CA ALA A 254 13.55 9.21 0.42
C ALA A 254 13.11 7.79 0.00
N GLY A 255 13.63 7.30 -1.13
CA GLY A 255 13.35 5.94 -1.61
C GLY A 255 13.77 4.85 -0.63
N SER A 256 14.90 5.05 0.07
CA SER A 256 15.40 4.09 1.06
C SER A 256 14.51 3.94 2.30
N VAL A 257 13.79 4.99 2.67
CA VAL A 257 12.91 5.03 3.86
C VAL A 257 11.42 4.93 3.52
N ALA A 258 11.03 5.07 2.25
CA ALA A 258 9.63 5.17 1.81
C ALA A 258 8.73 4.05 2.35
N ILE A 259 9.18 2.79 2.27
CA ILE A 259 8.43 1.65 2.83
C ILE A 259 8.31 1.76 4.35
N GLY A 260 9.38 2.18 5.04
CA GLY A 260 9.35 2.40 6.48
C GLY A 260 8.33 3.47 6.86
N VAL A 261 8.36 4.61 6.19
CA VAL A 261 7.38 5.69 6.38
C VAL A 261 5.97 5.18 6.14
N TYR A 262 5.76 4.48 5.03
CA TYR A 262 4.43 3.96 4.68
C TYR A 262 3.88 2.99 5.74
N VAL A 263 4.67 2.08 6.28
CA VAL A 263 4.17 1.10 7.24
C VAL A 263 4.01 1.65 8.67
N TRP A 264 4.71 2.75 9.01
CA TRP A 264 4.70 3.32 10.35
C TRP A 264 3.81 4.55 10.52
N HIS A 265 3.39 5.24 9.44
CA HIS A 265 2.66 6.51 9.56
C HIS A 265 1.34 6.39 10.33
N LEU A 266 0.58 5.29 10.18
CA LEU A 266 -0.65 5.10 10.96
C LEU A 266 -0.36 4.75 12.42
N THR A 267 0.75 4.07 12.72
CA THR A 267 1.21 3.91 14.11
C THR A 267 1.53 5.26 14.74
N ALA A 268 2.29 6.11 14.05
CA ALA A 268 2.58 7.45 14.52
C ALA A 268 1.31 8.28 14.73
N LEU A 269 0.37 8.21 13.78
CA LEU A 269 -0.93 8.87 13.90
C LEU A 269 -1.72 8.33 15.10
N SER A 270 -1.78 7.01 15.29
CA SER A 270 -2.48 6.38 16.43
C SER A 270 -1.90 6.80 17.77
N LEU A 271 -0.57 6.92 17.87
CA LEU A 271 0.10 7.41 19.07
C LEU A 271 -0.20 8.89 19.34
N MET A 272 -0.21 9.73 18.31
CA MET A 272 -0.60 11.14 18.43
C MET A 272 -2.07 11.28 18.87
N VAL A 273 -2.97 10.41 18.34
CA VAL A 273 -4.36 10.34 18.80
C VAL A 273 -4.42 9.93 20.28
N GLY A 274 -3.61 8.94 20.68
CA GLY A 274 -3.49 8.53 22.07
C GLY A 274 -3.11 9.68 23.00
N LEU A 275 -2.21 10.58 22.60
CA LEU A 275 -1.85 11.76 23.37
C LEU A 275 -3.05 12.72 23.56
N VAL A 276 -3.94 12.83 22.56
CA VAL A 276 -5.18 13.62 22.70
C VAL A 276 -6.13 12.94 23.69
N VAL A 277 -6.22 11.62 23.68
CA VAL A 277 -7.05 10.87 24.63
C VAL A 277 -6.58 11.11 26.06
N VAL A 278 -5.26 11.13 26.30
CA VAL A 278 -4.70 11.35 27.65
C VAL A 278 -4.57 12.83 28.05
N GLY A 279 -5.03 13.78 27.23
CA GLY A 279 -5.15 15.17 27.65
C GLY A 279 -4.50 16.23 26.76
N LEU A 280 -3.79 15.87 25.68
CA LEU A 280 -3.28 16.88 24.76
C LEU A 280 -4.45 17.70 24.18
N PRO A 281 -4.36 19.05 24.14
CA PRO A 281 -5.42 19.88 23.59
C PRO A 281 -5.70 19.55 22.11
N ALA A 282 -6.97 19.33 21.79
CA ALA A 282 -7.44 19.18 20.41
C ALA A 282 -8.47 20.29 20.13
N PRO A 283 -8.11 21.31 19.35
CA PRO A 283 -9.04 22.37 18.98
C PRO A 283 -10.20 21.81 18.15
N ASP A 284 -11.35 22.48 18.23
CA ASP A 284 -12.50 22.15 17.41
C ASP A 284 -12.13 22.30 15.93
N ARG A 285 -12.60 21.33 15.13
CA ARG A 285 -12.26 21.25 13.69
C ARG A 285 -12.67 22.52 12.93
N LEU A 286 -11.85 22.84 11.93
CA LEU A 286 -12.03 23.98 11.03
C LEU A 286 -12.04 25.36 11.70
N THR A 287 -11.79 25.44 13.00
CA THR A 287 -11.53 26.71 13.69
C THR A 287 -10.15 27.28 13.33
N VAL A 288 -9.93 28.57 13.58
CA VAL A 288 -8.60 29.17 13.41
C VAL A 288 -7.54 28.44 14.22
N ALA A 289 -7.85 28.09 15.47
CA ALA A 289 -6.95 27.33 16.35
C ALA A 289 -6.60 25.96 15.74
N TRP A 290 -7.57 25.29 15.11
CA TRP A 290 -7.34 24.02 14.42
C TRP A 290 -6.35 24.20 13.25
N TRP A 291 -6.53 25.19 12.40
CA TRP A 291 -5.63 25.45 11.27
C TRP A 291 -4.22 25.83 11.71
N VAL A 292 -4.09 26.70 12.71
CA VAL A 292 -2.79 27.16 13.23
C VAL A 292 -2.01 26.01 13.87
N THR A 293 -2.69 25.04 14.50
CA THR A 293 -2.03 23.90 15.14
C THR A 293 -1.71 22.74 14.18
N ARG A 294 -2.26 22.71 12.95
CA ARG A 294 -2.00 21.63 12.00
C ARG A 294 -0.54 21.45 11.58
N PRO A 295 0.25 22.49 11.30
CA PRO A 295 1.67 22.33 11.02
C PRO A 295 2.43 21.60 12.14
N LEU A 296 2.16 21.97 13.40
CA LEU A 296 2.77 21.33 14.57
C LEU A 296 2.32 19.88 14.73
N TRP A 297 1.04 19.61 14.51
CA TRP A 297 0.49 18.25 14.49
C TRP A 297 1.19 17.37 13.46
N TRP A 298 1.30 17.83 12.22
CA TRP A 298 1.99 17.11 11.17
C TRP A 298 3.49 16.94 11.43
N ALA A 299 4.15 17.96 11.98
CA ALA A 299 5.55 17.85 12.41
C ALA A 299 5.72 16.76 13.47
N GLY A 300 4.79 16.65 14.43
CA GLY A 300 4.76 15.59 15.42
C GLY A 300 4.58 14.20 14.80
N VAL A 301 3.61 14.03 13.90
CA VAL A 301 3.39 12.77 13.17
C VAL A 301 4.61 12.38 12.34
N LEU A 302 5.20 13.31 11.60
CA LEU A 302 6.37 13.04 10.76
C LEU A 302 7.61 12.73 11.61
N GLY A 303 7.85 13.48 12.69
CA GLY A 303 8.95 13.24 13.62
C GLY A 303 8.84 11.87 14.29
N LEU A 304 7.65 11.51 14.75
CA LEU A 304 7.40 10.19 15.34
C LEU A 304 7.54 9.07 14.30
N THR A 305 7.05 9.30 13.08
CA THR A 305 7.25 8.34 11.99
C THR A 305 8.73 8.12 11.71
N ALA A 306 9.53 9.19 11.62
CA ALA A 306 10.97 9.11 11.41
C ALA A 306 11.66 8.33 12.55
N LEU A 307 11.30 8.56 13.78
CA LEU A 307 11.81 7.82 14.94
C LEU A 307 11.48 6.32 14.85
N LEU A 308 10.24 5.97 14.51
CA LEU A 308 9.81 4.59 14.35
C LEU A 308 10.53 3.90 13.19
N VAL A 309 10.76 4.60 12.08
CA VAL A 309 11.54 4.10 10.95
C VAL A 309 12.99 3.83 11.37
N ALA A 310 13.61 4.73 12.12
CA ALA A 310 14.96 4.54 12.65
C ALA A 310 15.03 3.33 13.61
N ALA A 311 14.08 3.21 14.53
CA ALA A 311 13.98 2.08 15.45
C ALA A 311 13.78 0.73 14.71
N THR A 312 13.10 0.74 13.56
CA THR A 312 12.91 -0.46 12.72
C THR A 312 14.24 -1.02 12.21
N ALA A 313 15.26 -0.20 12.02
CA ALA A 313 16.59 -0.67 11.60
C ALA A 313 17.17 -1.65 12.63
N ALA A 314 17.04 -1.36 13.91
CA ALA A 314 17.45 -2.25 15.00
C ALA A 314 16.62 -3.55 15.01
N GLY A 315 15.31 -3.46 14.83
CA GLY A 315 14.41 -4.61 14.73
C GLY A 315 14.79 -5.52 13.56
N ARG A 316 15.05 -4.97 12.38
CA ARG A 316 15.53 -5.74 11.20
C ARG A 316 16.85 -6.42 11.45
N THR A 317 17.77 -5.78 12.18
CA THR A 317 19.06 -6.39 12.55
C THR A 317 18.83 -7.61 13.45
N ARG A 318 17.92 -7.54 14.41
CA ARG A 318 17.51 -8.69 15.24
C ARG A 318 16.88 -9.81 14.42
N LEU A 319 15.95 -9.46 13.50
CA LEU A 319 15.33 -10.45 12.59
C LEU A 319 16.37 -11.15 11.70
N ARG A 320 17.42 -10.47 11.27
CA ARG A 320 18.52 -11.09 10.49
C ARG A 320 19.23 -12.21 11.25
N ARG A 321 19.26 -12.16 12.58
CA ARG A 321 19.87 -13.17 13.44
C ARG A 321 19.01 -14.43 13.57
N LEU A 322 17.74 -14.42 13.17
CA LEU A 322 16.82 -15.56 13.24
C LEU A 322 17.13 -16.70 12.23
N GLY A 323 18.32 -16.74 11.72
CA GLY A 323 18.83 -17.80 10.85
C GLY A 323 19.69 -17.29 9.71
N ARG A 324 20.52 -18.14 9.15
CA ARG A 324 21.35 -17.81 8.00
C ARG A 324 20.52 -17.78 6.71
N PRO A 325 20.78 -16.87 5.76
CA PRO A 325 20.18 -16.94 4.44
C PRO A 325 20.57 -18.27 3.79
N ARG A 326 19.62 -18.94 3.15
CA ARG A 326 19.90 -20.22 2.48
C ARG A 326 20.49 -19.97 1.09
N PRO A 327 21.55 -20.70 0.70
CA PRO A 327 22.13 -20.56 -0.64
C PRO A 327 21.14 -21.00 -1.73
N ASP A 328 20.32 -22.02 -1.42
CA ASP A 328 19.40 -22.59 -2.38
C ASP A 328 18.08 -21.83 -2.42
N ALA A 329 17.77 -21.29 -3.59
CA ALA A 329 16.51 -20.61 -3.88
C ALA A 329 15.59 -21.54 -4.68
N HIS A 330 15.12 -22.63 -4.08
CA HIS A 330 14.10 -23.48 -4.70
C HIS A 330 12.86 -22.65 -5.00
N THR A 331 12.41 -22.69 -6.25
CA THR A 331 11.26 -21.91 -6.73
C THR A 331 10.00 -22.16 -5.88
N GLY A 332 9.73 -23.41 -5.51
CA GLY A 332 8.58 -23.75 -4.66
C GLY A 332 8.63 -23.10 -3.29
N ARG A 333 9.81 -23.04 -2.64
CA ARG A 333 9.97 -22.34 -1.35
C ARG A 333 9.71 -20.83 -1.48
N LEU A 334 10.24 -20.21 -2.54
CA LEU A 334 10.03 -18.78 -2.77
C LEU A 334 8.56 -18.47 -3.10
N ALA A 335 7.93 -19.32 -3.91
CA ALA A 335 6.51 -19.22 -4.23
C ALA A 335 5.65 -19.36 -2.96
N LEU A 336 5.96 -20.33 -2.09
CA LEU A 336 5.30 -20.47 -0.78
C LEU A 336 5.50 -19.20 0.07
N GLY A 337 6.71 -18.65 0.10
CA GLY A 337 7.00 -17.40 0.80
C GLY A 337 6.18 -16.21 0.29
N VAL A 338 5.95 -16.13 -1.02
CA VAL A 338 5.08 -15.13 -1.65
C VAL A 338 3.63 -15.33 -1.22
N VAL A 339 3.12 -16.57 -1.27
CA VAL A 339 1.74 -16.90 -0.86
C VAL A 339 1.53 -16.56 0.62
N VAL A 340 2.43 -17.03 1.50
CA VAL A 340 2.31 -16.76 2.95
C VAL A 340 2.38 -15.26 3.25
N ALA A 341 3.25 -14.50 2.55
CA ALA A 341 3.31 -13.04 2.71
C ALA A 341 2.03 -12.36 2.24
N ALA A 342 1.48 -12.74 1.10
CA ALA A 342 0.25 -12.16 0.56
C ALA A 342 -0.95 -12.47 1.46
N THR A 343 -1.11 -13.73 1.88
CA THR A 343 -2.21 -14.15 2.77
C THR A 343 -2.10 -13.49 4.15
N GLY A 344 -0.89 -13.47 4.73
CA GLY A 344 -0.65 -12.79 6.01
C GLY A 344 -0.93 -11.28 5.92
N SER A 345 -0.61 -10.66 4.79
CA SER A 345 -0.90 -9.23 4.57
C SER A 345 -2.40 -8.96 4.37
N ALA A 346 -3.12 -9.87 3.71
CA ALA A 346 -4.58 -9.80 3.61
C ALA A 346 -5.22 -9.94 4.99
N LEU A 347 -4.78 -10.92 5.80
CA LEU A 347 -5.26 -11.12 7.17
C LEU A 347 -5.04 -9.87 8.03
N VAL A 348 -3.83 -9.28 7.98
CA VAL A 348 -3.51 -8.06 8.73
C VAL A 348 -4.33 -6.87 8.24
N GLY A 349 -4.53 -6.73 6.94
CA GLY A 349 -5.31 -5.64 6.36
C GLY A 349 -6.79 -5.69 6.72
N LEU A 350 -7.36 -6.89 6.81
CA LEU A 350 -8.79 -7.11 7.12
C LEU A 350 -9.06 -7.08 8.63
N GLU A 351 -8.30 -7.83 9.39
CA GLU A 351 -8.56 -8.08 10.80
C GLU A 351 -7.57 -7.39 11.73
N GLY A 352 -6.30 -7.32 11.32
CA GLY A 352 -5.20 -6.88 12.15
C GLY A 352 -4.92 -7.80 13.36
N PRO A 353 -3.87 -7.54 14.13
CA PRO A 353 -3.55 -8.28 15.36
C PRO A 353 -4.41 -7.75 16.54
N ARG A 354 -5.74 -7.76 16.41
CA ARG A 354 -6.67 -7.13 17.35
C ARG A 354 -6.90 -7.93 18.63
N ASP A 355 -6.59 -9.22 18.61
CA ASP A 355 -6.67 -10.15 19.74
C ASP A 355 -5.48 -11.11 19.74
N LEU A 356 -5.33 -11.93 20.77
CA LEU A 356 -4.19 -12.84 20.91
C LEU A 356 -4.04 -13.84 19.77
N THR A 357 -5.16 -14.41 19.32
CA THR A 357 -5.15 -15.42 18.26
C THR A 357 -4.69 -14.80 16.94
N LEU A 358 -5.26 -13.65 16.57
CA LEU A 358 -4.86 -12.93 15.36
C LEU A 358 -3.44 -12.37 15.48
N ALA A 359 -3.03 -11.90 16.66
CA ALA A 359 -1.67 -11.45 16.90
C ALA A 359 -0.65 -12.56 16.68
N ALA A 360 -0.93 -13.77 17.20
CA ALA A 360 -0.10 -14.95 16.98
C ALA A 360 -0.08 -15.36 15.49
N ALA A 361 -1.24 -15.45 14.85
CA ALA A 361 -1.37 -15.83 13.45
C ALA A 361 -0.63 -14.87 12.52
N CYS A 362 -0.83 -13.55 12.68
CA CYS A 362 -0.14 -12.51 11.92
C CYS A 362 1.39 -12.58 12.11
N THR A 363 1.84 -12.73 13.36
CA THR A 363 3.27 -12.83 13.68
C THR A 363 3.90 -14.05 13.01
N VAL A 364 3.27 -15.23 13.14
CA VAL A 364 3.77 -16.47 12.52
C VAL A 364 3.81 -16.33 11.00
N ALA A 365 2.76 -15.78 10.37
CA ALA A 365 2.71 -15.61 8.92
C ALA A 365 3.86 -14.70 8.42
N PHE A 366 4.08 -13.53 9.03
CA PHE A 366 5.13 -12.61 8.60
C PHE A 366 6.54 -13.13 8.86
N LEU A 367 6.78 -13.80 10.00
CA LEU A 367 8.08 -14.41 10.30
C LEU A 367 8.37 -15.60 9.38
N ALA A 368 7.37 -16.43 9.09
CA ALA A 368 7.49 -17.55 8.15
C ALA A 368 7.77 -17.04 6.73
N ALA A 369 6.98 -16.06 6.25
CA ALA A 369 7.20 -15.43 4.95
C ALA A 369 8.61 -14.84 4.83
N TYR A 370 9.05 -14.11 5.85
CA TYR A 370 10.39 -13.54 5.89
C TYR A 370 11.48 -14.62 5.78
N ARG A 371 11.35 -15.71 6.53
CA ARG A 371 12.31 -16.84 6.47
C ARG A 371 12.32 -17.54 5.11
N LEU A 372 11.15 -17.75 4.51
CA LEU A 372 10.99 -18.39 3.20
C LEU A 372 11.60 -17.54 2.07
N LEU A 373 11.46 -16.22 2.13
CA LEU A 373 11.95 -15.30 1.11
C LEU A 373 13.45 -14.96 1.23
N ARG A 374 14.11 -15.30 2.35
CA ARG A 374 15.55 -15.01 2.53
C ARG A 374 16.42 -15.91 1.68
N VAL A 375 17.15 -15.28 0.76
CA VAL A 375 18.14 -15.93 -0.12
C VAL A 375 19.50 -15.28 0.11
N ALA A 376 20.57 -16.09 0.17
CA ALA A 376 21.93 -15.60 0.26
C ALA A 376 22.31 -14.79 -1.00
N ARG A 377 23.22 -13.82 -0.84
CA ARG A 377 23.90 -13.23 -1.99
C ARG A 377 24.72 -14.35 -2.66
N MET A 378 24.63 -14.46 -3.97
CA MET A 378 25.61 -15.25 -4.71
C MET A 378 26.97 -14.56 -4.51
N ALA A 379 27.99 -15.31 -4.11
CA ALA A 379 29.35 -14.80 -4.14
C ALA A 379 29.66 -14.35 -5.57
N ASN A 380 30.20 -13.16 -5.70
CA ASN A 380 30.64 -12.68 -7.01
C ASN A 380 31.75 -13.61 -7.46
N PRO A 381 31.70 -14.21 -8.66
CA PRO A 381 32.82 -15.10 -9.11
C PRO A 381 34.21 -14.46 -9.10
N THR A 382 34.25 -13.12 -9.06
CA THR A 382 35.48 -12.32 -9.00
C THR A 382 36.02 -12.11 -7.57
N GLU A 383 35.34 -12.62 -6.52
CA GLU A 383 35.77 -12.50 -5.11
C GLU A 383 36.25 -13.83 -4.53
N LEU A 384 36.49 -14.83 -5.36
CA LEU A 384 37.20 -16.04 -4.95
C LEU A 384 38.69 -15.78 -4.97
N PRO A 385 39.44 -16.09 -3.87
CA PRO A 385 40.85 -15.83 -3.71
C PRO A 385 41.71 -16.53 -4.74
#